data_37d0f90f2fd895f635cbc7a1f5f676ff
#
_entry.id   37d0f90f2fd895f635cbc7a1f5f676ff
#
_cell.length_a   1.000
_cell.length_b   1.000
_cell.length_c   1.000
_cell.angle_alpha   90.00
_cell.angle_beta   90.00
_cell.angle_gamma   90.00
#
_symmetry.space_group_name_H-M   'P 1'
#
loop_
_entity.id
_entity.type
_entity.pdbx_description
1 polymer ?
#
loop_
_entity_poly.entity_id
_entity_poly.type
_entity_poly.pdbx_seq_one_letter_code
_entity_poly.pdbx_strand_id
1 'polypeptide(L)'
;MEDILAFIKAKYEKHRSITQSFVVGINGIDCSGKTTFAKSVSKYFTQHKIENDHLDIDNFNNPAIVSETYKAFVSGSWDEEDLNKYYELIINYSDAIRAVSESKKKYSLVILEGIFIYKPQLVNLFDFKIYLDIDISLGRKRFAKRWSLKQDKRPFEIYDEIWMLSHIKYESEVHPKRISDLVIDYNDERQEERGKTVI
;
A
#
# COMPACT_ATOMS: atom_id res chain seq x y z
N MET A 1 7.06 -17.51 3.78
CA MET A 1 6.22 -16.51 4.51
C MET A 1 6.61 -16.41 5.98
N GLU A 2 6.66 -17.51 6.70
CA GLU A 2 6.97 -17.51 8.15
C GLU A 2 8.34 -16.89 8.47
N ASP A 3 9.38 -17.20 7.69
CA ASP A 3 10.72 -16.61 7.85
C ASP A 3 10.71 -15.08 7.67
N ILE A 4 9.89 -14.56 6.74
CA ILE A 4 9.76 -13.12 6.52
C ILE A 4 9.08 -12.46 7.73
N LEU A 5 8.03 -13.08 8.26
CA LEU A 5 7.32 -12.56 9.43
C LEU A 5 8.22 -12.58 10.69
N ALA A 6 9.00 -13.65 10.86
CA ALA A 6 10.00 -13.75 11.92
C ALA A 6 11.10 -12.68 11.78
N PHE A 7 11.55 -12.41 10.55
CA PHE A 7 12.51 -11.34 10.27
C PHE A 7 11.96 -9.95 10.63
N ILE A 8 10.71 -9.65 10.25
CA ILE A 8 10.05 -8.37 10.61
C ILE A 8 9.96 -8.27 12.14
N LYS A 9 9.61 -9.37 12.83
CA LYS A 9 9.54 -9.40 14.29
C LYS A 9 10.90 -9.13 14.93
N ALA A 10 11.97 -9.69 14.40
CA ALA A 10 13.33 -9.41 14.89
C ALA A 10 13.71 -7.92 14.73
N LYS A 11 13.30 -7.27 13.63
CA LYS A 11 13.48 -5.82 13.44
C LYS A 11 12.69 -5.01 14.47
N TYR A 12 11.43 -5.36 14.69
CA TYR A 12 10.59 -4.78 15.73
C TYR A 12 11.23 -4.90 17.12
N GLU A 13 11.67 -6.08 17.51
CA GLU A 13 12.28 -6.32 18.85
C GLU A 13 13.54 -5.47 19.06
N LYS A 14 14.39 -5.38 18.03
CA LYS A 14 15.58 -4.52 18.07
C LYS A 14 15.20 -3.03 18.19
N HIS A 15 14.18 -2.58 17.48
CA HIS A 15 13.74 -1.18 17.49
C HIS A 15 13.09 -0.81 18.83
N ARG A 16 12.31 -1.70 19.41
CA ARG A 16 11.57 -1.46 20.66
C ARG A 16 12.47 -1.17 21.86
N SER A 17 13.73 -1.55 21.82
CA SER A 17 14.72 -1.13 22.83
C SER A 17 15.03 0.37 22.79
N ILE A 18 14.61 1.07 21.73
CA ILE A 18 14.93 2.48 21.48
C ILE A 18 13.68 3.37 21.53
N THR A 19 12.53 2.89 21.01
CA THR A 19 11.28 3.65 20.91
C THR A 19 10.06 2.87 21.38
N GLN A 20 8.95 3.58 21.69
CA GLN A 20 7.71 2.93 22.17
C GLN A 20 6.89 2.28 21.07
N SER A 21 7.00 2.73 19.82
CA SER A 21 6.20 2.26 18.71
C SER A 21 7.07 2.05 17.47
N PHE A 22 6.78 1.02 16.69
CA PHE A 22 7.45 0.66 15.44
C PHE A 22 6.46 0.78 14.28
N VAL A 23 6.82 1.55 13.25
CA VAL A 23 5.95 1.79 12.10
C VAL A 23 6.49 1.05 10.88
N VAL A 24 5.69 0.14 10.34
CA VAL A 24 5.99 -0.63 9.13
C VAL A 24 5.19 -0.09 7.96
N GLY A 25 5.88 0.31 6.89
CA GLY A 25 5.28 0.63 5.60
C GLY A 25 5.26 -0.58 4.68
N ILE A 26 4.14 -0.88 4.05
CA ILE A 26 4.02 -1.94 3.04
C ILE A 26 3.54 -1.31 1.73
N ASN A 27 4.45 -1.15 0.79
CA ASN A 27 4.20 -0.53 -0.51
C ASN A 27 4.23 -1.56 -1.65
N GLY A 28 3.74 -1.18 -2.80
CA GLY A 28 3.73 -1.95 -4.04
C GLY A 28 2.61 -1.50 -4.95
N ILE A 29 2.64 -1.93 -6.20
CA ILE A 29 1.62 -1.65 -7.20
C ILE A 29 0.23 -2.18 -6.79
N ASP A 30 -0.82 -1.67 -7.42
CA ASP A 30 -2.16 -2.22 -7.24
C ASP A 30 -2.21 -3.73 -7.51
N CYS A 31 -2.96 -4.44 -6.66
CA CYS A 31 -3.06 -5.90 -6.69
C CYS A 31 -1.75 -6.67 -6.44
N SER A 32 -0.71 -6.04 -5.89
CA SER A 32 0.51 -6.74 -5.44
C SER A 32 0.29 -7.62 -4.21
N GLY A 33 -0.86 -7.53 -3.53
CA GLY A 33 -1.15 -8.33 -2.33
C GLY A 33 -0.85 -7.61 -1.01
N LYS A 34 -0.62 -6.30 -1.02
CA LYS A 34 -0.32 -5.48 0.17
C LYS A 34 -1.25 -5.75 1.34
N THR A 35 -2.55 -5.63 1.12
CA THR A 35 -3.56 -5.83 2.18
C THR A 35 -3.53 -7.24 2.74
N THR A 36 -3.32 -8.25 1.90
CA THR A 36 -3.21 -9.65 2.35
C THR A 36 -1.95 -9.85 3.20
N PHE A 37 -0.84 -9.30 2.75
CA PHE A 37 0.43 -9.37 3.47
C PHE A 37 0.37 -8.60 4.79
N ALA A 38 -0.18 -7.38 4.80
CA ALA A 38 -0.38 -6.57 6.01
C ALA A 38 -1.23 -7.30 7.06
N LYS A 39 -2.33 -7.95 6.63
CA LYS A 39 -3.15 -8.79 7.51
C LYS A 39 -2.37 -9.99 8.07
N SER A 40 -1.49 -10.59 7.28
CA SER A 40 -0.63 -11.68 7.75
C SER A 40 0.38 -11.20 8.78
N VAL A 41 0.99 -10.03 8.58
CA VAL A 41 1.87 -9.38 9.56
C VAL A 41 1.09 -9.09 10.84
N SER A 42 -0.04 -8.41 10.75
CA SER A 42 -0.89 -8.08 11.91
C SER A 42 -1.27 -9.33 12.71
N LYS A 43 -1.77 -10.37 12.03
CA LYS A 43 -2.14 -11.66 12.66
C LYS A 43 -0.95 -12.30 13.37
N TYR A 44 0.22 -12.34 12.72
CA TYR A 44 1.43 -12.91 13.30
C TYR A 44 1.84 -12.20 14.59
N PHE A 45 1.81 -10.87 14.60
CA PHE A 45 2.15 -10.09 15.79
C PHE A 45 1.11 -10.27 16.91
N THR A 46 -0.18 -10.33 16.56
CA THR A 46 -1.25 -10.65 17.54
C THR A 46 -1.05 -12.02 18.19
N GLN A 47 -0.67 -13.04 17.42
CA GLN A 47 -0.35 -14.38 17.95
C GLN A 47 0.85 -14.36 18.92
N HIS A 48 1.76 -13.40 18.74
CA HIS A 48 2.88 -13.18 19.68
C HIS A 48 2.54 -12.19 20.81
N LYS A 49 1.24 -11.88 21.03
CA LYS A 49 0.74 -10.97 22.08
C LYS A 49 1.28 -9.55 21.93
N ILE A 50 1.51 -9.10 20.71
CA ILE A 50 1.92 -7.74 20.37
C ILE A 50 0.71 -7.02 19.78
N GLU A 51 0.21 -6.02 20.54
CA GLU A 51 -0.88 -5.17 20.08
C GLU A 51 -0.42 -4.32 18.89
N ASN A 52 -1.22 -4.31 17.84
CA ASN A 52 -0.89 -3.63 16.60
C ASN A 52 -2.13 -3.03 15.95
N ASP A 53 -1.89 -2.04 15.10
CA ASP A 53 -2.92 -1.42 14.26
C ASP A 53 -2.54 -1.54 12.79
N HIS A 54 -3.54 -1.72 11.93
CA HIS A 54 -3.38 -1.83 10.48
C HIS A 54 -4.21 -0.76 9.79
N LEU A 55 -3.53 0.17 9.16
CA LEU A 55 -4.09 1.30 8.41
C LEU A 55 -3.90 1.05 6.91
N ASP A 56 -4.96 1.31 6.14
CA ASP A 56 -4.96 1.28 4.69
C ASP A 56 -4.98 2.73 4.17
N ILE A 57 -4.03 3.08 3.30
CA ILE A 57 -3.93 4.44 2.74
C ILE A 57 -5.15 4.84 1.93
N ASP A 58 -5.87 3.88 1.34
CA ASP A 58 -7.08 4.14 0.55
C ASP A 58 -8.21 4.77 1.40
N ASN A 59 -8.18 4.59 2.73
CA ASN A 59 -9.11 5.26 3.64
C ASN A 59 -8.87 6.78 3.76
N PHE A 60 -7.75 7.26 3.26
CA PHE A 60 -7.37 8.68 3.24
C PHE A 60 -7.42 9.28 1.83
N ASN A 61 -8.06 8.61 0.90
CA ASN A 61 -8.28 9.17 -0.43
C ASN A 61 -9.12 10.46 -0.35
N ASN A 62 -8.74 11.44 -1.17
CA ASN A 62 -9.46 12.72 -1.29
C ASN A 62 -10.71 12.53 -2.18
N PRO A 63 -11.93 12.58 -1.61
CA PRO A 63 -13.14 12.31 -2.39
C PRO A 63 -13.39 13.32 -3.51
N ALA A 64 -12.94 14.56 -3.34
CA ALA A 64 -13.08 15.60 -4.37
C ALA A 64 -12.24 15.24 -5.61
N ILE A 65 -10.97 14.87 -5.38
CA ILE A 65 -10.05 14.45 -6.46
C ILE A 65 -10.57 13.20 -7.15
N VAL A 66 -11.02 12.18 -6.40
CA VAL A 66 -11.63 10.97 -6.98
C VAL A 66 -12.79 11.32 -7.90
N SER A 67 -13.68 12.22 -7.45
CA SER A 67 -14.87 12.64 -8.23
C SER A 67 -14.49 13.46 -9.47
N GLU A 68 -13.59 14.42 -9.33
CA GLU A 68 -13.12 15.27 -10.44
C GLU A 68 -12.44 14.41 -11.52
N THR A 69 -11.51 13.56 -11.11
CA THR A 69 -10.79 12.62 -11.99
C THR A 69 -11.75 11.74 -12.78
N TYR A 70 -12.73 11.14 -12.10
CA TYR A 70 -13.73 10.31 -12.77
C TYR A 70 -14.54 11.09 -13.79
N LYS A 71 -14.97 12.31 -13.47
CA LYS A 71 -15.75 13.17 -14.38
C LYS A 71 -14.92 13.57 -15.61
N ALA A 72 -13.69 14.02 -15.41
CA ALA A 72 -12.80 14.38 -16.51
C ALA A 72 -12.55 13.18 -17.43
N PHE A 73 -12.29 12.02 -16.87
CA PHE A 73 -12.06 10.80 -17.62
C PHE A 73 -13.28 10.41 -18.48
N VAL A 74 -14.46 10.34 -17.89
CA VAL A 74 -15.69 9.92 -18.58
C VAL A 74 -16.14 10.94 -19.64
N SER A 75 -15.87 12.24 -19.44
CA SER A 75 -16.17 13.28 -20.42
C SER A 75 -15.15 13.33 -21.58
N GLY A 76 -14.05 12.60 -21.49
CA GLY A 76 -12.98 12.64 -22.48
C GLY A 76 -12.12 13.90 -22.41
N SER A 77 -12.20 14.67 -21.31
CA SER A 77 -11.37 15.87 -21.07
C SER A 77 -10.09 15.59 -20.28
N TRP A 78 -9.87 14.34 -19.87
CA TRP A 78 -8.72 13.90 -19.12
C TRP A 78 -7.40 14.14 -19.86
N ASP A 79 -6.43 14.76 -19.19
CA ASP A 79 -5.13 15.10 -19.75
C ASP A 79 -3.98 14.89 -18.76
N GLU A 80 -2.77 15.30 -19.12
CA GLU A 80 -1.56 15.16 -18.31
C GLU A 80 -1.60 16.06 -17.05
N GLU A 81 -2.25 17.22 -17.09
CA GLU A 81 -2.41 18.10 -15.93
C GLU A 81 -3.30 17.42 -14.88
N ASP A 82 -4.39 16.81 -15.32
CA ASP A 82 -5.28 16.02 -14.48
C ASP A 82 -4.56 14.82 -13.85
N LEU A 83 -3.70 14.12 -14.61
CA LEU A 83 -2.88 13.03 -14.09
C LEU A 83 -1.93 13.52 -12.99
N ASN A 84 -1.27 14.65 -13.20
CA ASN A 84 -0.38 15.25 -12.21
C ASN A 84 -1.16 15.67 -10.95
N LYS A 85 -2.31 16.29 -11.12
CA LYS A 85 -3.21 16.68 -10.02
C LYS A 85 -3.68 15.46 -9.23
N TYR A 86 -4.12 14.41 -9.91
CA TYR A 86 -4.49 13.14 -9.27
C TYR A 86 -3.33 12.58 -8.47
N TYR A 87 -2.17 12.41 -9.10
CA TYR A 87 -0.98 11.85 -8.46
C TYR A 87 -0.56 12.61 -7.20
N GLU A 88 -0.67 13.96 -7.20
CA GLU A 88 -0.27 14.76 -6.06
C GLU A 88 -1.32 14.82 -4.94
N LEU A 89 -2.61 14.82 -5.29
CA LEU A 89 -3.68 15.18 -4.36
C LEU A 89 -4.63 14.05 -4.01
N ILE A 90 -4.47 12.86 -4.62
CA ILE A 90 -5.37 11.73 -4.37
C ILE A 90 -5.39 11.30 -2.91
N ILE A 91 -4.28 11.45 -2.20
CA ILE A 91 -4.15 11.08 -0.78
C ILE A 91 -4.15 12.34 0.07
N ASN A 92 -4.99 12.38 1.11
CA ASN A 92 -4.90 13.35 2.19
C ASN A 92 -3.80 12.93 3.17
N TYR A 93 -2.56 13.31 2.86
CA TYR A 93 -1.39 12.95 3.66
C TYR A 93 -1.47 13.47 5.11
N SER A 94 -2.09 14.63 5.34
CA SER A 94 -2.25 15.19 6.68
C SER A 94 -3.10 14.29 7.57
N ASP A 95 -4.19 13.73 7.03
CA ASP A 95 -5.06 12.80 7.76
C ASP A 95 -4.37 11.46 8.01
N ALA A 96 -3.61 10.95 7.03
CA ALA A 96 -2.81 9.74 7.20
C ALA A 96 -1.74 9.90 8.30
N ILE A 97 -1.00 11.02 8.30
CA ILE A 97 0.00 11.35 9.33
C ILE A 97 -0.66 11.40 10.71
N ARG A 98 -1.82 12.06 10.81
CA ARG A 98 -2.58 12.16 12.06
C ARG A 98 -3.00 10.77 12.55
N ALA A 99 -3.54 9.92 11.67
CA ALA A 99 -3.95 8.56 12.01
C ALA A 99 -2.79 7.71 12.52
N VAL A 100 -1.64 7.72 11.81
CA VAL A 100 -0.43 7.03 12.27
C VAL A 100 0.02 7.56 13.64
N SER A 101 0.00 8.87 13.84
CA SER A 101 0.40 9.50 15.10
C SER A 101 -0.50 9.09 16.26
N GLU A 102 -1.82 9.00 16.06
CA GLU A 102 -2.77 8.53 17.07
C GLU A 102 -2.62 7.02 17.35
N SER A 103 -2.37 6.22 16.32
CA SER A 103 -2.09 4.80 16.45
C SER A 103 -0.82 4.53 17.30
N LYS A 104 0.25 5.28 17.05
CA LYS A 104 1.51 5.18 17.81
C LYS A 104 1.35 5.40 19.32
N LYS A 105 0.34 6.16 19.73
CA LYS A 105 0.04 6.39 21.17
C LYS A 105 -0.56 5.17 21.86
N LYS A 106 -1.15 4.24 21.07
CA LYS A 106 -1.95 3.12 21.60
C LYS A 106 -1.29 1.77 21.34
N TYR A 107 -0.58 1.64 20.22
CA TYR A 107 -0.05 0.37 19.75
C TYR A 107 1.47 0.39 19.63
N SER A 108 2.08 -0.71 19.96
CA SER A 108 3.54 -0.87 19.84
C SER A 108 4.00 -1.19 18.40
N LEU A 109 3.08 -1.63 17.55
CA LEU A 109 3.30 -1.79 16.11
C LEU A 109 2.17 -1.09 15.35
N VAL A 110 2.52 -0.27 14.36
CA VAL A 110 1.59 0.32 13.39
C VAL A 110 2.00 -0.13 12.00
N ILE A 111 1.06 -0.66 11.24
CA ILE A 111 1.24 -1.06 9.85
C ILE A 111 0.45 -0.07 8.99
N LEU A 112 1.13 0.64 8.09
CA LEU A 112 0.46 1.41 7.04
C LEU A 112 0.76 0.77 5.70
N GLU A 113 -0.28 0.38 4.97
CA GLU A 113 -0.13 -0.20 3.64
C GLU A 113 -0.79 0.65 2.55
N GLY A 114 -0.28 0.54 1.34
CA GLY A 114 -0.91 1.12 0.17
C GLY A 114 0.05 1.63 -0.89
N ILE A 115 -0.52 2.32 -1.89
CA ILE A 115 0.22 2.99 -2.95
C ILE A 115 0.78 4.33 -2.45
N PHE A 116 1.84 4.84 -3.06
CA PHE A 116 2.40 6.19 -2.84
C PHE A 116 2.85 6.51 -1.41
N ILE A 117 2.87 5.52 -0.48
CA ILE A 117 3.18 5.77 0.93
C ILE A 117 4.65 6.15 1.18
N TYR A 118 5.55 5.96 0.21
CA TYR A 118 6.95 6.40 0.34
C TYR A 118 7.23 7.75 -0.32
N LYS A 119 6.19 8.50 -0.69
CA LYS A 119 6.36 9.92 -1.05
C LYS A 119 6.96 10.72 0.11
N PRO A 120 7.62 11.86 -0.17
CA PRO A 120 8.30 12.68 0.85
C PRO A 120 7.44 13.03 2.06
N GLN A 121 6.11 13.11 1.88
CA GLN A 121 5.17 13.46 2.95
C GLN A 121 5.06 12.38 4.05
N LEU A 122 5.27 11.10 3.71
CA LEU A 122 5.09 9.98 4.63
C LEU A 122 6.35 9.16 4.90
N VAL A 123 7.34 9.18 3.99
CA VAL A 123 8.48 8.25 4.02
C VAL A 123 9.23 8.24 5.36
N ASN A 124 9.30 9.38 6.03
CA ASN A 124 9.99 9.52 7.32
C ASN A 124 9.18 9.00 8.52
N LEU A 125 7.94 8.57 8.33
CA LEU A 125 7.14 7.93 9.38
C LEU A 125 7.56 6.48 9.62
N PHE A 126 8.17 5.84 8.62
CA PHE A 126 8.43 4.41 8.64
C PHE A 126 9.80 4.08 9.26
N ASP A 127 9.78 3.21 10.25
CA ASP A 127 10.97 2.59 10.84
C ASP A 127 11.44 1.39 10.02
N PHE A 128 10.52 0.78 9.25
CA PHE A 128 10.82 -0.32 8.35
C PHE A 128 9.93 -0.28 7.11
N LYS A 129 10.55 -0.29 5.94
CA LYS A 129 9.91 -0.14 4.63
C LYS A 129 9.97 -1.45 3.85
N ILE A 130 8.81 -1.97 3.45
CA ILE A 130 8.66 -3.20 2.68
C ILE A 130 8.04 -2.89 1.33
N TYR A 131 8.62 -3.38 0.25
CA TYR A 131 8.05 -3.29 -1.09
C TYR A 131 7.67 -4.69 -1.58
N LEU A 132 6.40 -4.86 -1.98
CA LEU A 132 5.93 -6.08 -2.64
C LEU A 132 6.08 -5.90 -4.14
N ASP A 133 7.06 -6.60 -4.71
CA ASP A 133 7.41 -6.52 -6.12
C ASP A 133 6.64 -7.58 -6.92
N ILE A 134 5.87 -7.12 -7.90
CA ILE A 134 5.24 -7.96 -8.91
C ILE A 134 5.37 -7.30 -10.28
N ASP A 135 5.33 -8.14 -11.32
CA ASP A 135 5.25 -7.65 -12.70
C ASP A 135 3.96 -6.85 -12.91
N ILE A 136 4.06 -5.74 -13.64
CA ILE A 136 2.91 -4.89 -14.01
C ILE A 136 1.82 -5.72 -14.69
N SER A 137 2.22 -6.63 -15.59
CA SER A 137 1.29 -7.52 -16.29
C SER A 137 0.50 -8.44 -15.34
N LEU A 138 1.17 -8.95 -14.30
CA LEU A 138 0.51 -9.75 -13.26
C LEU A 138 -0.44 -8.90 -12.42
N GLY A 139 -0.03 -7.70 -12.04
CA GLY A 139 -0.88 -6.73 -11.34
C GLY A 139 -2.15 -6.43 -12.12
N ARG A 140 -2.01 -6.15 -13.43
CA ARG A 140 -3.13 -5.89 -14.34
C ARG A 140 -4.07 -7.11 -14.47
N LYS A 141 -3.53 -8.32 -14.60
CA LYS A 141 -4.31 -9.57 -14.66
C LYS A 141 -5.12 -9.79 -13.38
N ARG A 142 -4.50 -9.60 -12.22
CA ARG A 142 -5.16 -9.71 -10.92
C ARG A 142 -6.24 -8.65 -10.74
N PHE A 143 -5.96 -7.43 -11.19
CA PHE A 143 -6.91 -6.33 -11.17
C PHE A 143 -8.13 -6.64 -12.04
N ALA A 144 -7.95 -7.08 -13.29
CA ALA A 144 -9.04 -7.43 -14.20
C ALA A 144 -9.96 -8.50 -13.59
N LYS A 145 -9.39 -9.53 -12.95
CA LYS A 145 -10.15 -10.56 -12.23
C LYS A 145 -10.97 -9.95 -11.08
N ARG A 146 -10.35 -9.10 -10.26
CA ARG A 146 -11.03 -8.43 -9.15
C ARG A 146 -12.14 -7.50 -9.63
N TRP A 147 -11.90 -6.78 -10.74
CA TRP A 147 -12.85 -5.86 -11.35
C TRP A 147 -14.12 -6.56 -11.80
N SER A 148 -13.98 -7.67 -12.54
CA SER A 148 -15.11 -8.46 -13.01
C SER A 148 -15.93 -9.07 -11.86
N LEU A 149 -15.27 -9.52 -10.78
CA LEU A 149 -15.92 -10.08 -9.61
C LEU A 149 -16.72 -9.03 -8.80
N LYS A 150 -16.24 -7.79 -8.76
CA LYS A 150 -16.90 -6.70 -8.05
C LYS A 150 -18.04 -6.06 -8.85
N GLN A 151 -18.20 -6.42 -10.13
CA GLN A 151 -19.14 -5.78 -11.04
C GLN A 151 -19.01 -4.25 -11.04
N ASP A 152 -17.77 -3.75 -11.02
CA ASP A 152 -17.49 -2.33 -11.00
C ASP A 152 -17.99 -1.69 -12.30
N LYS A 153 -18.78 -0.62 -12.19
CA LYS A 153 -19.41 0.05 -13.33
C LYS A 153 -18.51 1.12 -13.96
N ARG A 154 -17.37 1.43 -13.35
CA ARG A 154 -16.42 2.38 -13.93
C ARG A 154 -15.73 1.77 -15.15
N PRO A 155 -15.29 2.58 -16.13
CA PRO A 155 -14.49 2.08 -17.24
C PRO A 155 -13.20 1.40 -16.74
N PHE A 156 -12.86 0.24 -17.30
CA PHE A 156 -11.63 -0.48 -16.89
C PHE A 156 -10.36 0.32 -17.27
N GLU A 157 -10.45 1.14 -18.30
CA GLU A 157 -9.39 2.01 -18.80
C GLU A 157 -8.84 2.97 -17.73
N ILE A 158 -9.61 3.28 -16.69
CA ILE A 158 -9.15 4.05 -15.51
C ILE A 158 -7.90 3.39 -14.90
N TYR A 159 -7.83 2.06 -14.90
CA TYR A 159 -6.66 1.37 -14.38
C TYR A 159 -5.42 1.67 -15.21
N ASP A 160 -5.52 1.56 -16.53
CA ASP A 160 -4.37 1.72 -17.42
C ASP A 160 -3.94 3.19 -17.55
N GLU A 161 -4.91 4.12 -17.65
CA GLU A 161 -4.65 5.52 -18.00
C GLU A 161 -4.47 6.45 -16.78
N ILE A 162 -4.95 6.05 -15.61
CA ILE A 162 -4.82 6.87 -14.39
C ILE A 162 -3.93 6.18 -13.38
N TRP A 163 -4.34 5.01 -12.90
CA TRP A 163 -3.66 4.38 -11.76
C TRP A 163 -2.28 3.84 -12.14
N MET A 164 -2.18 3.21 -13.31
CA MET A 164 -0.90 2.69 -13.79
C MET A 164 0.07 3.80 -14.17
N LEU A 165 -0.39 4.84 -14.87
CA LEU A 165 0.47 5.98 -15.22
C LEU A 165 0.94 6.73 -13.97
N SER A 166 0.06 6.90 -12.96
CA SER A 166 0.44 7.47 -11.67
C SER A 166 1.47 6.60 -10.94
N HIS A 167 1.35 5.27 -11.03
CA HIS A 167 2.33 4.35 -10.46
C HIS A 167 3.68 4.43 -11.18
N ILE A 168 3.69 4.49 -12.51
CA ILE A 168 4.94 4.66 -13.30
C ILE A 168 5.63 5.97 -12.90
N LYS A 169 4.88 7.06 -12.77
CA LYS A 169 5.40 8.34 -12.28
C LYS A 169 6.02 8.19 -10.88
N TYR A 170 5.30 7.55 -9.97
CA TYR A 170 5.79 7.28 -8.62
C TYR A 170 7.09 6.46 -8.59
N GLU A 171 7.17 5.41 -9.40
CA GLU A 171 8.39 4.58 -9.51
C GLU A 171 9.58 5.42 -10.02
N SER A 172 9.34 6.33 -10.98
CA SER A 172 10.40 7.17 -11.55
C SER A 172 10.87 8.28 -10.63
N GLU A 173 10.01 8.83 -9.77
CA GLU A 173 10.34 9.94 -8.88
C GLU A 173 10.85 9.49 -7.50
N VAL A 174 10.23 8.46 -6.94
CA VAL A 174 10.46 8.03 -5.56
C VAL A 174 11.43 6.85 -5.46
N HIS A 175 11.50 6.03 -6.52
CA HIS A 175 12.29 4.78 -6.53
C HIS A 175 11.99 3.88 -5.31
N PRO A 176 10.72 3.51 -5.05
CA PRO A 176 10.29 2.89 -3.79
C PRO A 176 11.00 1.58 -3.48
N LYS A 177 11.35 0.79 -4.49
CA LYS A 177 12.17 -0.42 -4.31
C LYS A 177 13.55 -0.11 -3.74
N ARG A 178 14.20 0.95 -4.23
CA ARG A 178 15.56 1.33 -3.82
C ARG A 178 15.62 1.83 -2.39
N ILE A 179 14.57 2.50 -1.92
CA ILE A 179 14.52 3.06 -0.56
C ILE A 179 13.90 2.10 0.45
N SER A 180 13.45 0.92 0.03
CA SER A 180 12.88 -0.10 0.91
C SER A 180 13.97 -0.89 1.63
N ASP A 181 13.71 -1.23 2.89
CA ASP A 181 14.58 -2.08 3.71
C ASP A 181 14.43 -3.57 3.35
N LEU A 182 13.29 -3.93 2.76
CA LEU A 182 12.99 -5.29 2.29
C LEU A 182 12.16 -5.22 1.01
N VAL A 183 12.64 -5.87 -0.05
CA VAL A 183 11.87 -6.10 -1.28
C VAL A 183 11.51 -7.58 -1.34
N ILE A 184 10.23 -7.87 -1.49
CA ILE A 184 9.72 -9.24 -1.57
C ILE A 184 9.21 -9.47 -2.98
N ASP A 185 9.82 -10.42 -3.70
CA ASP A 185 9.31 -10.89 -4.97
C ASP A 185 8.01 -11.67 -4.74
N TYR A 186 6.92 -11.14 -5.28
CA TYR A 186 5.56 -11.66 -5.09
C TYR A 186 4.94 -12.16 -6.42
N ASN A 187 5.81 -12.50 -7.40
CA ASN A 187 5.42 -12.99 -8.72
C ASN A 187 4.92 -14.45 -8.72
N ASP A 188 5.17 -15.23 -7.66
CA ASP A 188 4.75 -16.62 -7.59
C ASP A 188 3.23 -16.73 -7.33
N GLU A 189 2.48 -17.21 -8.33
CA GLU A 189 1.04 -17.46 -8.22
C GLU A 189 0.67 -18.42 -7.07
N ARG A 190 1.58 -19.32 -6.67
CA ARG A 190 1.39 -20.24 -5.53
C ARG A 190 1.30 -19.53 -4.17
N GLN A 191 1.71 -18.29 -4.08
CA GLN A 191 1.54 -17.49 -2.85
C GLN A 191 0.08 -17.04 -2.65
N GLU A 192 -0.73 -16.92 -3.73
CA GLU A 192 -2.17 -16.66 -3.63
C GLU A 192 -2.93 -17.84 -2.98
N GLU A 193 -2.51 -19.05 -3.27
CA GLU A 193 -3.16 -20.26 -2.71
C GLU A 193 -2.83 -20.47 -1.24
N ARG A 194 -1.62 -20.15 -0.81
CA ARG A 194 -1.20 -20.23 0.60
C ARG A 194 -1.92 -19.19 1.50
N GLY A 195 -2.37 -18.06 0.94
CA GLY A 195 -3.20 -17.08 1.64
C GLY A 195 -4.66 -17.48 1.80
N LYS A 196 -5.15 -18.46 1.01
CA LYS A 196 -6.53 -18.98 1.07
C LYS A 196 -6.74 -20.13 2.05
N THR A 197 -5.68 -20.71 2.57
CA THR A 197 -5.78 -21.89 3.46
C THR A 197 -5.73 -21.51 4.94
N VAL A 198 -6.37 -20.42 5.33
CA VAL A 198 -6.66 -20.17 6.76
C VAL A 198 -8.03 -19.48 6.85
N ILE A 199 -9.08 -20.29 6.77
CA ILE A 199 -10.35 -20.00 7.45
C ILE A 199 -10.29 -20.63 8.84
#